data_f81deb71860de01754467273000521a4
#
_entry.id   f81deb71860de01754467273000521a4
#
_cell.length_a   1.000
_cell.length_b   1.000
_cell.length_c   1.000
_cell.angle_alpha   90.00
_cell.angle_beta   90.00
_cell.angle_gamma   90.00
#
_symmetry.space_group_name_H-M   'P 1'
#
loop_
_entity.id
_entity.type
_entity.pdbx_description
1 polymer ?
#
loop_
_entity_poly.entity_id
_entity_poly.type
_entity_poly.pdbx_seq_one_letter_code
_entity_poly.pdbx_strand_id
1 'polypeptide(L)'
;MKIKTKIVLAGLSLYLAFGQIETNSEKVRSIRLENFKNNYKGKTVRFTTENSRTVEGLLMDITETDFVLSINNSAAFYSHKNIGFVYLPPVPGDLYITTGLAILGGLAGYVAVIVAHPYPNNGATAAVSTLSAVLGFVVGKNTFYKSQKIDVSGRLRD
;
A
#
# COMPACT_ATOMS: atom_id res chain seq x y z
N MET A 1 -14.22 -36.20 -43.28
CA MET A 1 -15.07 -35.21 -42.61
C MET A 1 -14.92 -35.12 -41.08
N LYS A 2 -14.17 -36.01 -40.42
CA LYS A 2 -14.07 -36.04 -38.91
C LYS A 2 -13.01 -35.09 -38.29
N ILE A 3 -12.03 -34.57 -39.06
CA ILE A 3 -10.94 -33.73 -38.52
C ILE A 3 -11.36 -32.26 -38.38
N LYS A 4 -12.13 -31.72 -39.33
CA LYS A 4 -12.58 -30.34 -39.32
C LYS A 4 -13.51 -30.03 -38.13
N THR A 5 -14.34 -30.99 -37.72
CA THR A 5 -15.27 -30.83 -36.57
C THR A 5 -14.52 -30.78 -35.25
N LYS A 6 -13.42 -31.54 -35.09
CA LYS A 6 -12.59 -31.53 -33.87
C LYS A 6 -11.84 -30.22 -33.67
N ILE A 7 -11.36 -29.59 -34.76
CA ILE A 7 -10.66 -28.30 -34.71
C ILE A 7 -11.64 -27.17 -34.34
N VAL A 8 -12.87 -27.20 -34.87
CA VAL A 8 -13.90 -26.20 -34.52
C VAL A 8 -14.33 -26.34 -33.04
N LEU A 9 -14.49 -27.57 -32.55
CA LEU A 9 -14.84 -27.80 -31.14
C LEU A 9 -13.72 -27.36 -30.19
N ALA A 10 -12.44 -27.62 -30.52
CA ALA A 10 -11.30 -27.17 -29.73
C ALA A 10 -11.17 -25.65 -29.72
N GLY A 11 -11.41 -24.97 -30.85
CA GLY A 11 -11.45 -23.51 -30.93
C GLY A 11 -12.56 -22.90 -30.11
N LEU A 12 -13.76 -23.50 -30.12
CA LEU A 12 -14.91 -23.03 -29.34
C LEU A 12 -14.68 -23.20 -27.83
N SER A 13 -14.09 -24.31 -27.39
CA SER A 13 -13.78 -24.55 -25.99
C SER A 13 -12.70 -23.61 -25.48
N LEU A 14 -11.68 -23.28 -26.27
CA LEU A 14 -10.70 -22.25 -25.93
C LEU A 14 -11.36 -20.85 -25.79
N TYR A 15 -12.22 -20.49 -26.73
CA TYR A 15 -12.90 -19.19 -26.71
C TYR A 15 -13.79 -19.02 -25.48
N LEU A 16 -14.53 -20.07 -25.09
CA LEU A 16 -15.34 -20.06 -23.88
C LEU A 16 -14.49 -19.99 -22.61
N ALA A 17 -13.34 -20.66 -22.56
CA ALA A 17 -12.44 -20.62 -21.43
C ALA A 17 -11.82 -19.22 -21.24
N PHE A 18 -11.38 -18.57 -22.32
CA PHE A 18 -10.84 -17.21 -22.25
C PHE A 18 -11.92 -16.18 -21.89
N GLY A 19 -13.13 -16.30 -22.42
CA GLY A 19 -14.25 -15.42 -22.09
C GLY A 19 -14.67 -15.51 -20.60
N GLN A 20 -14.59 -16.69 -19.99
CA GLN A 20 -14.87 -16.86 -18.56
C GLN A 20 -13.79 -16.25 -17.67
N ILE A 21 -12.52 -16.28 -18.08
CA ILE A 21 -11.42 -15.69 -17.33
C ILE A 21 -11.53 -14.15 -17.30
N GLU A 22 -11.86 -13.52 -18.44
CA GLU A 22 -12.07 -12.05 -18.48
C GLU A 22 -13.26 -11.63 -17.63
N THR A 23 -14.39 -12.32 -17.70
CA THR A 23 -15.58 -12.00 -16.90
C THR A 23 -15.34 -12.11 -15.40
N ASN A 24 -14.57 -13.13 -14.98
CA ASN A 24 -14.21 -13.30 -13.57
C ASN A 24 -13.23 -12.20 -13.10
N SER A 25 -12.29 -11.81 -13.93
CA SER A 25 -11.33 -10.73 -13.65
C SER A 25 -12.02 -9.38 -13.43
N GLU A 26 -12.98 -9.02 -14.28
CA GLU A 26 -13.75 -7.78 -14.14
C GLU A 26 -14.64 -7.79 -12.89
N LYS A 27 -15.28 -8.92 -12.61
CA LYS A 27 -16.10 -9.08 -11.40
C LYS A 27 -15.28 -8.97 -10.12
N VAL A 28 -14.11 -9.60 -10.06
CA VAL A 28 -13.17 -9.47 -8.94
C VAL A 28 -12.73 -8.02 -8.77
N ARG A 29 -12.44 -7.35 -9.87
CA ARG A 29 -12.06 -5.94 -9.86
C ARG A 29 -13.17 -5.04 -9.32
N SER A 30 -14.40 -5.21 -9.78
CA SER A 30 -15.54 -4.40 -9.31
C SER A 30 -15.76 -4.55 -7.80
N ILE A 31 -15.69 -5.77 -7.28
CA ILE A 31 -15.79 -6.04 -5.83
C ILE A 31 -14.66 -5.36 -5.06
N ARG A 32 -13.41 -5.41 -5.57
CA ARG A 32 -12.27 -4.75 -4.92
C ARG A 32 -12.40 -3.24 -4.91
N LEU A 33 -12.86 -2.64 -6.02
CA LEU A 33 -13.09 -1.21 -6.12
C LEU A 33 -14.22 -0.75 -5.19
N GLU A 34 -15.31 -1.50 -5.11
CA GLU A 34 -16.41 -1.22 -4.21
C GLU A 34 -15.97 -1.31 -2.73
N ASN A 35 -15.26 -2.37 -2.35
CA ASN A 35 -14.67 -2.48 -1.02
C ASN A 35 -13.68 -1.35 -0.72
N PHE A 36 -12.87 -0.97 -1.71
CA PHE A 36 -11.93 0.13 -1.58
C PHE A 36 -12.66 1.47 -1.37
N LYS A 37 -13.70 1.76 -2.16
CA LYS A 37 -14.57 2.91 -2.00
C LYS A 37 -15.16 2.99 -0.59
N ASN A 38 -15.78 1.90 -0.14
CA ASN A 38 -16.45 1.86 1.17
C ASN A 38 -15.50 2.09 2.35
N ASN A 39 -14.25 1.58 2.25
CA ASN A 39 -13.28 1.66 3.34
C ASN A 39 -12.41 2.93 3.32
N TYR A 40 -12.23 3.55 2.15
CA TYR A 40 -11.22 4.60 1.96
C TYR A 40 -11.76 5.92 1.38
N LYS A 41 -13.06 6.04 1.15
CA LYS A 41 -13.69 7.33 0.81
C LYS A 41 -13.37 8.38 1.88
N GLY A 42 -12.95 9.56 1.46
CA GLY A 42 -12.51 10.65 2.34
C GLY A 42 -11.07 10.51 2.86
N LYS A 43 -10.30 9.51 2.39
CA LYS A 43 -8.88 9.38 2.72
C LYS A 43 -8.00 9.81 1.56
N THR A 44 -6.80 10.29 1.86
CA THR A 44 -5.79 10.57 0.84
C THR A 44 -5.30 9.26 0.25
N VAL A 45 -5.28 9.19 -1.07
CA VAL A 45 -4.80 8.04 -1.83
C VAL A 45 -3.77 8.48 -2.86
N ARG A 46 -2.85 7.58 -3.19
CA ARG A 46 -1.82 7.79 -4.20
C ARG A 46 -1.79 6.60 -5.16
N PHE A 47 -1.69 6.86 -6.44
CA PHE A 47 -1.49 5.83 -7.46
C PHE A 47 -0.69 6.36 -8.65
N THR A 48 -0.21 5.45 -9.48
CA THR A 48 0.47 5.79 -10.72
C THR A 48 -0.50 5.61 -11.87
N THR A 49 -0.64 6.65 -12.69
CA THR A 49 -1.46 6.64 -13.90
C THR A 49 -0.72 5.92 -15.04
N GLU A 50 -1.41 5.64 -16.13
CA GLU A 50 -0.87 5.02 -17.35
C GLU A 50 0.36 5.77 -17.90
N ASN A 51 0.36 7.09 -17.81
CA ASN A 51 1.47 7.95 -18.23
C ASN A 51 2.63 8.00 -17.20
N SER A 52 2.73 7.03 -16.32
CA SER A 52 3.74 6.94 -15.26
C SER A 52 3.78 8.16 -14.32
N ARG A 53 2.71 8.96 -14.28
CA ARG A 53 2.59 10.07 -13.34
C ARG A 53 1.98 9.58 -12.04
N THR A 54 2.64 9.92 -10.94
CA THR A 54 2.08 9.69 -9.61
C THR A 54 1.10 10.79 -9.29
N VAL A 55 -0.13 10.40 -8.94
CA VAL A 55 -1.21 11.29 -8.53
C VAL A 55 -1.52 11.01 -7.07
N GLU A 56 -1.72 12.08 -6.31
CA GLU A 56 -2.14 12.03 -4.90
C GLU A 56 -3.30 12.99 -4.69
N GLY A 57 -4.33 12.55 -3.99
CA GLY A 57 -5.51 13.37 -3.69
C GLY A 57 -6.45 12.69 -2.72
N LEU A 58 -7.43 13.45 -2.23
CA LEU A 58 -8.49 12.95 -1.37
C LEU A 58 -9.50 12.16 -2.22
N LEU A 59 -9.73 10.89 -1.89
CA LEU A 59 -10.72 10.07 -2.60
C LEU A 59 -12.13 10.54 -2.29
N MET A 60 -12.78 11.11 -3.29
CA MET A 60 -14.18 11.58 -3.19
C MET A 60 -15.15 10.46 -3.50
N ASP A 61 -14.90 9.74 -4.59
CA ASP A 61 -15.74 8.64 -5.05
C ASP A 61 -15.00 7.73 -6.03
N ILE A 62 -15.58 6.58 -6.32
CA ILE A 62 -15.20 5.70 -7.43
C ILE A 62 -16.48 5.45 -8.23
N THR A 63 -16.44 5.83 -9.49
CA THR A 63 -17.49 5.55 -10.46
C THR A 63 -17.22 4.24 -11.19
N GLU A 64 -18.06 3.87 -12.14
CA GLU A 64 -17.86 2.68 -12.97
C GLU A 64 -16.57 2.73 -13.80
N THR A 65 -16.06 3.92 -14.12
CA THR A 65 -14.91 4.12 -14.98
C THR A 65 -13.74 4.80 -14.32
N ASP A 66 -13.98 5.65 -13.29
CA ASP A 66 -12.98 6.59 -12.80
C ASP A 66 -12.87 6.64 -11.28
N PHE A 67 -11.65 6.90 -10.80
CA PHE A 67 -11.40 7.46 -9.48
C PHE A 67 -11.70 8.97 -9.52
N VAL A 68 -12.52 9.43 -8.62
CA VAL A 68 -12.79 10.88 -8.43
C VAL A 68 -11.98 11.35 -7.22
N LEU A 69 -10.97 12.18 -7.48
CA LEU A 69 -10.12 12.75 -6.44
C LEU A 69 -10.37 14.24 -6.30
N SER A 70 -10.28 14.74 -5.07
CA SER A 70 -10.11 16.17 -4.82
C SER A 70 -8.63 16.49 -4.75
N ILE A 71 -8.17 17.35 -5.66
CA ILE A 71 -6.79 17.85 -5.74
C ILE A 71 -6.90 19.38 -5.76
N ASN A 72 -6.30 20.06 -4.81
CA ASN A 72 -6.36 21.53 -4.69
C ASN A 72 -7.80 22.08 -4.73
N ASN A 73 -8.73 21.42 -4.02
CA ASN A 73 -10.16 21.73 -3.99
C ASN A 73 -10.90 21.61 -5.34
N SER A 74 -10.29 21.00 -6.33
CA SER A 74 -10.90 20.70 -7.64
C SER A 74 -11.08 19.19 -7.80
N ALA A 75 -12.22 18.80 -8.41
CA ALA A 75 -12.43 17.39 -8.73
C ALA A 75 -11.60 16.99 -9.97
N ALA A 76 -10.86 15.91 -9.85
CA ALA A 76 -10.08 15.32 -10.93
C ALA A 76 -10.51 13.87 -11.14
N PHE A 77 -10.64 13.46 -12.39
CA PHE A 77 -11.11 12.15 -12.80
C PHE A 77 -9.96 11.36 -13.43
N TYR A 78 -9.75 10.13 -12.95
CA TYR A 78 -8.70 9.25 -13.44
C TYR A 78 -9.25 7.87 -13.71
N SER A 79 -9.14 7.42 -14.96
CA SER A 79 -9.60 6.07 -15.32
C SER A 79 -8.91 5.01 -14.47
N HIS A 80 -9.73 4.20 -13.80
CA HIS A 80 -9.21 3.14 -12.95
C HIS A 80 -8.79 1.89 -13.75
N LYS A 81 -9.06 1.84 -15.07
CA LYS A 81 -8.87 0.66 -15.91
C LYS A 81 -7.44 0.13 -15.88
N ASN A 82 -6.46 1.03 -15.84
CA ASN A 82 -5.03 0.71 -15.86
C ASN A 82 -4.36 0.84 -14.48
N ILE A 83 -5.13 1.16 -13.43
CA ILE A 83 -4.61 1.26 -12.08
C ILE A 83 -4.73 -0.10 -11.40
N GLY A 84 -3.59 -0.76 -11.15
CA GLY A 84 -3.55 -2.05 -10.46
C GLY A 84 -3.41 -1.92 -8.95
N PHE A 85 -2.75 -0.87 -8.49
CA PHE A 85 -2.45 -0.66 -7.08
C PHE A 85 -2.72 0.77 -6.67
N VAL A 86 -3.27 0.92 -5.47
CA VAL A 86 -3.44 2.21 -4.80
C VAL A 86 -2.67 2.17 -3.49
N TYR A 87 -1.99 3.25 -3.18
CA TYR A 87 -1.20 3.41 -1.97
C TYR A 87 -1.91 4.39 -1.05
N LEU A 88 -2.06 4.01 0.20
CA LEU A 88 -2.45 4.92 1.27
C LEU A 88 -1.18 5.48 1.90
N PRO A 89 -1.03 6.80 2.02
CA PRO A 89 0.08 7.36 2.76
C PRO A 89 0.03 6.92 4.23
N PRO A 90 1.18 6.87 4.92
CA PRO A 90 1.20 6.53 6.32
C PRO A 90 0.38 7.54 7.14
N VAL A 91 -0.30 7.05 8.17
CA VAL A 91 -1.09 7.89 9.05
C VAL A 91 -0.15 8.73 9.92
N PRO A 92 -0.38 10.06 10.08
CA PRO A 92 0.46 10.88 10.94
C PRO A 92 0.60 10.33 12.37
N GLY A 93 -0.42 9.66 12.89
CA GLY A 93 -0.40 8.97 14.18
C GLY A 93 0.71 7.93 14.32
N ASP A 94 1.06 7.25 13.23
CA ASP A 94 2.11 6.22 13.21
C ASP A 94 3.51 6.83 13.47
N LEU A 95 3.68 8.13 13.20
CA LEU A 95 4.90 8.86 13.51
C LEU A 95 5.11 8.98 15.04
N TYR A 96 4.04 9.14 15.80
CA TYR A 96 4.13 9.19 17.29
C TYR A 96 4.62 7.84 17.85
N ILE A 97 4.14 6.72 17.30
CA ILE A 97 4.60 5.37 17.67
C ILE A 97 6.10 5.24 17.34
N THR A 98 6.50 5.68 16.15
CA THR A 98 7.89 5.65 15.70
C THR A 98 8.80 6.47 16.61
N THR A 99 8.35 7.68 16.99
CA THR A 99 9.07 8.56 17.91
C THR A 99 9.13 7.96 19.33
N GLY A 100 8.03 7.36 19.80
CA GLY A 100 8.00 6.63 21.07
C GLY A 100 9.03 5.51 21.14
N LEU A 101 9.16 4.73 20.07
CA LEU A 101 10.19 3.68 19.98
C LEU A 101 11.62 4.24 19.95
N ALA A 102 11.84 5.41 19.37
CA ALA A 102 13.13 6.09 19.45
C ALA A 102 13.49 6.49 20.89
N ILE A 103 12.53 7.06 21.62
CA ILE A 103 12.71 7.43 23.02
C ILE A 103 12.99 6.19 23.88
N LEU A 104 12.19 5.13 23.73
CA LEU A 104 12.39 3.88 24.46
C LEU A 104 13.74 3.24 24.14
N GLY A 105 14.16 3.26 22.89
CA GLY A 105 15.49 2.78 22.47
C GLY A 105 16.60 3.58 23.15
N GLY A 106 16.50 4.91 23.17
CA GLY A 106 17.48 5.78 23.84
C GLY A 106 17.57 5.52 25.35
N LEU A 107 16.43 5.38 26.02
CA LEU A 107 16.37 5.04 27.44
C LEU A 107 16.97 3.67 27.72
N ALA A 108 16.66 2.66 26.91
CA ALA A 108 17.24 1.32 27.05
C ALA A 108 18.75 1.33 26.88
N GLY A 109 19.27 2.07 25.90
CA GLY A 109 20.71 2.25 25.71
C GLY A 109 21.38 2.95 26.91
N TYR A 110 20.73 3.98 27.44
CA TYR A 110 21.20 4.67 28.67
C TYR A 110 21.30 3.72 29.86
N VAL A 111 20.22 3.00 30.13
CA VAL A 111 20.18 2.03 31.26
C VAL A 111 21.21 0.92 31.08
N ALA A 112 21.37 0.42 29.86
CA ALA A 112 22.35 -0.65 29.56
C ALA A 112 23.79 -0.21 29.91
N VAL A 113 24.17 1.04 29.62
CA VAL A 113 25.51 1.55 29.96
C VAL A 113 25.69 1.70 31.47
N ILE A 114 24.69 2.24 32.20
CA ILE A 114 24.76 2.40 33.66
C ILE A 114 24.86 1.03 34.35
N VAL A 115 24.11 0.06 33.89
CA VAL A 115 24.16 -1.31 34.48
C VAL A 115 25.47 -2.03 34.18
N ALA A 116 26.03 -1.81 32.98
CA ALA A 116 27.27 -2.47 32.57
C ALA A 116 28.54 -1.85 33.20
N HIS A 117 28.50 -0.53 33.55
CA HIS A 117 29.65 0.20 34.05
C HIS A 117 29.28 1.01 35.32
N PRO A 118 29.88 0.73 36.48
CA PRO A 118 29.61 1.47 37.72
C PRO A 118 29.99 2.97 37.64
N TYR A 119 30.93 3.31 36.76
CA TYR A 119 31.36 4.68 36.50
C TYR A 119 31.29 4.97 35.01
N PRO A 120 30.09 5.24 34.46
CA PRO A 120 29.94 5.42 33.01
C PRO A 120 30.59 6.73 32.55
N ASN A 121 31.31 6.65 31.45
CA ASN A 121 31.81 7.84 30.76
C ASN A 121 30.63 8.53 30.02
N ASN A 122 30.44 9.84 30.28
CA ASN A 122 29.35 10.61 29.69
C ASN A 122 29.31 10.52 28.15
N GLY A 123 30.49 10.49 27.49
CA GLY A 123 30.59 10.36 26.03
C GLY A 123 30.10 8.99 25.53
N ALA A 124 30.51 7.92 26.18
CA ALA A 124 30.06 6.57 25.86
C ALA A 124 28.56 6.39 26.10
N THR A 125 28.04 6.91 27.22
CA THR A 125 26.64 6.87 27.55
C THR A 125 25.79 7.61 26.49
N ALA A 126 26.20 8.82 26.12
CA ALA A 126 25.55 9.60 25.07
C ALA A 126 25.57 8.87 23.71
N ALA A 127 26.70 8.29 23.32
CA ALA A 127 26.85 7.58 22.07
C ALA A 127 25.94 6.34 22.00
N VAL A 128 25.93 5.49 23.03
CA VAL A 128 25.10 4.27 23.07
C VAL A 128 23.63 4.63 23.11
N SER A 129 23.22 5.62 23.91
CA SER A 129 21.81 6.07 23.97
C SER A 129 21.34 6.61 22.62
N THR A 130 22.18 7.43 21.96
CA THR A 130 21.84 7.97 20.64
C THR A 130 21.72 6.87 19.57
N LEU A 131 22.66 5.94 19.52
CA LEU A 131 22.60 4.81 18.58
C LEU A 131 21.34 3.96 18.81
N SER A 132 21.03 3.66 20.06
CA SER A 132 19.84 2.91 20.43
C SER A 132 18.54 3.65 20.08
N ALA A 133 18.51 4.98 20.25
CA ALA A 133 17.38 5.80 19.80
C ALA A 133 17.21 5.78 18.27
N VAL A 134 18.30 5.89 17.52
CA VAL A 134 18.28 5.80 16.05
C VAL A 134 17.79 4.42 15.60
N LEU A 135 18.25 3.35 16.22
CA LEU A 135 17.76 1.99 15.93
C LEU A 135 16.27 1.86 16.22
N GLY A 136 15.80 2.37 17.36
CA GLY A 136 14.37 2.38 17.72
C GLY A 136 13.54 3.15 16.68
N PHE A 137 14.04 4.31 16.21
CA PHE A 137 13.39 5.09 15.15
C PHE A 137 13.33 4.32 13.82
N VAL A 138 14.43 3.71 13.40
CA VAL A 138 14.49 2.96 12.12
C VAL A 138 13.55 1.77 12.17
N VAL A 139 13.52 1.01 13.26
CA VAL A 139 12.58 -0.10 13.45
C VAL A 139 11.14 0.41 13.42
N GLY A 140 10.83 1.47 14.16
CA GLY A 140 9.50 2.07 14.18
C GLY A 140 9.05 2.54 12.80
N LYS A 141 9.92 3.24 12.08
CA LYS A 141 9.63 3.73 10.72
C LYS A 141 9.34 2.57 9.75
N ASN A 142 10.15 1.53 9.76
CA ASN A 142 10.00 0.41 8.83
C ASN A 142 8.80 -0.49 9.18
N THR A 143 8.36 -0.50 10.43
CA THR A 143 7.27 -1.35 10.88
C THR A 143 5.92 -0.64 10.81
N PHE A 144 5.82 0.58 11.29
CA PHE A 144 4.56 1.30 11.47
C PHE A 144 4.36 2.43 10.46
N TYR A 145 5.39 3.26 10.21
CA TYR A 145 5.27 4.42 9.34
C TYR A 145 5.58 4.07 7.89
N LYS A 146 4.70 3.30 7.25
CA LYS A 146 4.83 2.89 5.84
C LYS A 146 3.53 3.02 5.08
N SER A 147 3.64 3.30 3.78
CA SER A 147 2.46 3.32 2.89
C SER A 147 1.86 1.92 2.77
N GLN A 148 0.55 1.83 2.90
CA GLN A 148 -0.19 0.60 2.68
C GLN A 148 -0.48 0.44 1.19
N LYS A 149 -0.03 -0.66 0.58
CA LYS A 149 -0.30 -1.00 -0.82
C LYS A 149 -1.55 -1.86 -0.91
N ILE A 150 -2.55 -1.40 -1.65
CA ILE A 150 -3.82 -2.09 -1.87
C ILE A 150 -3.95 -2.49 -3.32
N ASP A 151 -4.23 -3.76 -3.55
CA ASP A 151 -4.46 -4.32 -4.88
C ASP A 151 -5.92 -4.11 -5.29
N VAL A 152 -6.13 -3.29 -6.32
CA VAL A 152 -7.43 -3.02 -6.94
C VAL A 152 -7.51 -3.64 -8.35
N SER A 153 -6.51 -4.42 -8.75
CA SER A 153 -6.51 -5.13 -10.03
C SER A 153 -7.54 -6.27 -10.01
N GLY A 154 -7.98 -6.68 -11.18
CA GLY A 154 -8.83 -7.88 -11.34
C GLY A 154 -8.04 -9.21 -11.33
N ARG A 155 -6.72 -9.18 -11.09
CA ARG A 155 -5.90 -10.39 -11.11
C ARG A 155 -6.21 -11.25 -9.88
N LEU A 156 -6.55 -12.52 -10.12
CA LEU A 156 -6.58 -13.51 -9.07
C LEU A 156 -5.12 -13.79 -8.67
N ARG A 157 -4.83 -13.74 -7.37
CA ARG A 157 -3.54 -14.23 -6.86
C ARG A 157 -3.67 -15.74 -6.70
N ASP A 158 -2.80 -16.45 -7.38
CA ASP A 158 -2.54 -17.85 -7.14
C ASP A 158 -1.87 -18.04 -5.78
#